data_1efc5b73749f775a61701abfda21fc7c
#
_entry.id   1efc5b73749f775a61701abfda21fc7c
#
_cell.length_a   1.000
_cell.length_b   1.000
_cell.length_c   1.000
_cell.angle_alpha   90.00
_cell.angle_beta   90.00
_cell.angle_gamma   90.00
#
_symmetry.space_group_name_H-M   'P 1'
#
loop_
_entity.id
_entity.type
_entity.pdbx_description
1 polymer ?
#
loop_
_entity_poly.entity_id
_entity_poly.type
_entity_poly.pdbx_seq_one_letter_code
_entity_poly.pdbx_strand_id
1 'polypeptide(L)'
;MENGRVTIYDVAERAGVSIATVSRAMSGGSISARSRQKVQEAIEALHYQPSTAHSHPQAQEKRTGTLALVIGDFDNPYCSMLMRGAELEATRHGYALEVFCHTPGTITNDQMIRRLLEHRPDGVALTGGLVEDGPAEVILDNLKRLHHAMPVVTIGPLIEGMSSINIASDSFEGVRKVMTHLTNLGHRRIAF
;
A
#
# COMPACT_ATOMS: atom_id res chain seq x y z
N MET A 1 23.89 11.90 27.17
CA MET A 1 24.40 11.78 25.77
C MET A 1 23.32 11.08 25.01
N GLU A 2 22.51 11.87 24.30
CA GLU A 2 21.41 11.35 23.47
C GLU A 2 22.01 10.63 22.26
N ASN A 3 21.75 9.35 22.19
CA ASN A 3 22.13 8.51 21.06
C ASN A 3 21.10 8.75 19.92
N GLY A 4 21.23 9.88 19.21
CA GLY A 4 20.38 10.26 18.10
C GLY A 4 20.53 9.24 16.96
N ARG A 5 19.44 8.55 16.61
CA ARG A 5 19.38 7.66 15.46
C ARG A 5 19.63 8.45 14.19
N VAL A 6 20.62 8.02 13.39
CA VAL A 6 20.93 8.64 12.09
C VAL A 6 19.70 8.59 11.18
N THR A 7 19.35 9.70 10.58
CA THR A 7 18.16 9.90 9.75
C THR A 7 18.53 10.14 8.29
N ILE A 8 17.55 10.11 7.39
CA ILE A 8 17.74 10.48 5.98
C ILE A 8 18.17 11.95 5.83
N TYR A 9 17.83 12.80 6.79
CA TYR A 9 18.23 14.21 6.83
C TYR A 9 19.74 14.34 7.04
N ASP A 10 20.29 13.54 7.95
CA ASP A 10 21.74 13.53 8.23
C ASP A 10 22.53 13.01 7.02
N VAL A 11 21.98 12.03 6.30
CA VAL A 11 22.58 11.55 5.05
C VAL A 11 22.55 12.62 3.96
N ALA A 12 21.44 13.35 3.82
CA ALA A 12 21.30 14.41 2.83
C ALA A 12 22.27 15.57 3.11
N GLU A 13 22.37 15.98 4.37
CA GLU A 13 23.29 17.00 4.83
C GLU A 13 24.75 16.60 4.57
N ARG A 14 25.15 15.40 4.98
CA ARG A 14 26.50 14.88 4.80
C ARG A 14 26.89 14.70 3.33
N ALA A 15 25.95 14.24 2.49
CA ALA A 15 26.16 14.06 1.05
C ALA A 15 26.13 15.40 0.27
N GLY A 16 25.63 16.47 0.87
CA GLY A 16 25.44 17.77 0.21
C GLY A 16 24.44 17.70 -0.94
N VAL A 17 23.34 16.94 -0.75
CA VAL A 17 22.28 16.79 -1.75
C VAL A 17 20.89 16.93 -1.10
N SER A 18 19.83 17.07 -1.90
CA SER A 18 18.48 17.12 -1.38
C SER A 18 18.02 15.74 -0.87
N ILE A 19 17.09 15.72 0.08
CA ILE A 19 16.44 14.50 0.58
C ILE A 19 15.82 13.69 -0.55
N ALA A 20 15.21 14.38 -1.53
CA ALA A 20 14.66 13.73 -2.74
C ALA A 20 15.75 13.03 -3.57
N THR A 21 16.98 13.53 -3.59
CA THR A 21 18.11 12.89 -4.27
C THR A 21 18.57 11.66 -3.50
N VAL A 22 18.62 11.71 -2.15
CA VAL A 22 18.93 10.55 -1.31
C VAL A 22 17.87 9.45 -1.50
N SER A 23 16.60 9.80 -1.43
CA SER A 23 15.48 8.88 -1.66
C SER A 23 15.56 8.18 -3.03
N ARG A 24 15.82 8.92 -4.11
CA ARG A 24 16.00 8.34 -5.46
C ARG A 24 17.25 7.48 -5.56
N ALA A 25 18.35 7.85 -4.89
CA ALA A 25 19.55 7.02 -4.83
C ALA A 25 19.27 5.64 -4.26
N MET A 26 18.48 5.60 -3.18
CA MET A 26 18.13 4.38 -2.44
C MET A 26 17.07 3.53 -3.16
N SER A 27 16.11 4.15 -3.84
CA SER A 27 15.04 3.47 -4.59
C SER A 27 15.41 3.05 -6.01
N GLY A 28 16.67 3.23 -6.44
CA GLY A 28 17.10 2.90 -7.80
C GLY A 28 16.68 3.93 -8.86
N GLY A 29 16.16 5.08 -8.47
CA GLY A 29 15.73 6.14 -9.37
C GLY A 29 16.87 6.79 -10.14
N SER A 30 16.53 7.54 -11.21
CA SER A 30 17.50 8.22 -12.07
C SER A 30 18.12 9.42 -11.36
N ILE A 31 19.44 9.33 -11.10
CA ILE A 31 20.29 10.39 -10.56
C ILE A 31 21.68 10.33 -11.20
N SER A 32 22.46 11.41 -11.12
CA SER A 32 23.82 11.40 -11.64
C SER A 32 24.72 10.40 -10.88
N ALA A 33 25.69 9.79 -11.57
CA ALA A 33 26.65 8.88 -10.96
C ALA A 33 27.41 9.54 -9.79
N ARG A 34 27.74 10.82 -9.94
CA ARG A 34 28.41 11.62 -8.89
C ARG A 34 27.52 11.80 -7.64
N SER A 35 26.22 12.02 -7.82
CA SER A 35 25.29 12.13 -6.69
C SER A 35 25.09 10.78 -6.00
N ARG A 36 25.02 9.69 -6.77
CA ARG A 36 24.89 8.33 -6.23
C ARG A 36 26.09 7.96 -5.36
N GLN A 37 27.30 8.26 -5.82
CA GLN A 37 28.52 8.00 -5.07
C GLN A 37 28.55 8.76 -3.75
N LYS A 38 28.23 10.07 -3.76
CA LYS A 38 28.20 10.90 -2.55
C LYS A 38 27.20 10.40 -1.52
N VAL A 39 26.03 9.94 -1.96
CA VAL A 39 25.00 9.39 -1.07
C VAL A 39 25.49 8.07 -0.48
N GLN A 40 26.12 7.19 -1.28
CA GLN A 40 26.66 5.93 -0.82
C GLN A 40 27.75 6.12 0.24
N GLU A 41 28.69 7.01 0.00
CA GLU A 41 29.75 7.37 0.96
C GLU A 41 29.18 7.93 2.27
N ALA A 42 28.10 8.74 2.19
CA ALA A 42 27.45 9.28 3.37
C ALA A 42 26.71 8.20 4.18
N ILE A 43 26.03 7.26 3.51
CA ILE A 43 25.37 6.10 4.13
C ILE A 43 26.37 5.24 4.89
N GLU A 44 27.50 4.92 4.28
CA GLU A 44 28.56 4.11 4.89
C GLU A 44 29.21 4.82 6.09
N ALA A 45 29.54 6.10 5.93
CA ALA A 45 30.20 6.88 6.97
C ALA A 45 29.31 7.15 8.20
N LEU A 46 28.00 7.19 8.01
CA LEU A 46 27.02 7.37 9.08
C LEU A 46 26.47 6.04 9.62
N HIS A 47 26.90 4.92 9.05
CA HIS A 47 26.30 3.60 9.31
C HIS A 47 24.76 3.64 9.20
N TYR A 48 24.26 4.46 8.24
CA TYR A 48 22.84 4.63 8.05
C TYR A 48 22.23 3.35 7.49
N GLN A 49 21.33 2.76 8.24
CA GLN A 49 20.49 1.67 7.74
C GLN A 49 19.15 2.25 7.30
N PRO A 50 18.80 2.14 6.00
CA PRO A 50 17.48 2.50 5.54
C PRO A 50 16.45 1.73 6.35
N SER A 51 15.58 2.42 7.06
CA SER A 51 14.40 1.75 7.57
C SER A 51 13.56 1.37 6.35
N THR A 52 13.30 0.10 6.14
CA THR A 52 12.44 -0.44 5.09
C THR A 52 10.96 -0.06 5.27
N ALA A 53 10.68 0.76 6.28
CA ALA A 53 9.39 1.38 6.48
C ALA A 53 9.48 2.83 5.99
N HIS A 54 8.59 3.23 5.10
CA HIS A 54 8.27 4.63 4.88
C HIS A 54 7.78 5.17 6.22
N SER A 55 8.71 5.73 7.01
CA SER A 55 8.46 6.16 8.37
C SER A 55 7.56 7.39 8.34
N HIS A 56 6.29 7.21 8.62
CA HIS A 56 5.49 8.28 9.20
C HIS A 56 6.18 8.73 10.50
N PRO A 57 6.41 10.03 10.73
CA PRO A 57 7.13 10.53 11.92
C PRO A 57 6.45 10.26 13.25
N GLN A 58 5.29 9.62 13.29
CA GLN A 58 4.48 9.38 14.49
C GLN A 58 4.41 7.93 14.95
N ALA A 59 5.05 6.97 14.25
CA ALA A 59 4.91 5.55 14.59
C ALA A 59 6.14 5.00 15.35
N GLN A 60 6.47 5.58 16.49
CA GLN A 60 7.25 4.91 17.52
C GLN A 60 6.35 4.19 18.55
N GLU A 61 5.07 4.02 18.24
CA GLU A 61 4.21 3.11 18.98
C GLU A 61 4.61 1.66 18.66
N LYS A 62 4.74 0.87 19.73
CA LYS A 62 5.10 -0.55 19.72
C LYS A 62 4.33 -1.29 18.62
N ARG A 63 5.02 -1.88 17.64
CA ARG A 63 4.39 -2.69 16.58
C ARG A 63 3.51 -3.76 17.21
N THR A 64 2.32 -3.93 16.66
CA THR A 64 1.35 -4.93 17.15
C THR A 64 1.68 -6.33 16.60
N GLY A 65 2.45 -6.41 15.52
CA GLY A 65 2.70 -7.65 14.79
C GLY A 65 1.48 -8.14 14.02
N THR A 66 0.53 -7.24 13.73
CA THR A 66 -0.73 -7.55 13.09
C THR A 66 -0.89 -6.74 11.81
N LEU A 67 -1.35 -7.38 10.73
CA LEU A 67 -1.80 -6.73 9.51
C LEU A 67 -3.30 -6.91 9.37
N ALA A 68 -3.99 -5.92 8.82
CA ALA A 68 -5.42 -6.01 8.55
C ALA A 68 -5.68 -6.21 7.05
N LEU A 69 -6.67 -7.04 6.73
CA LEU A 69 -7.24 -7.18 5.39
C LEU A 69 -8.74 -6.91 5.46
N VAL A 70 -9.21 -5.93 4.71
CA VAL A 70 -10.65 -5.65 4.57
C VAL A 70 -11.14 -6.25 3.26
N ILE A 71 -12.17 -7.10 3.34
CA ILE A 71 -12.82 -7.75 2.20
C ILE A 71 -14.31 -7.37 2.15
N GLY A 72 -14.91 -7.49 0.98
CA GLY A 72 -16.35 -7.19 0.80
C GLY A 72 -17.27 -8.32 1.23
N ASP A 73 -16.88 -9.58 1.00
CA ASP A 73 -17.74 -10.74 1.23
C ASP A 73 -16.90 -12.01 1.43
N PHE A 74 -17.26 -12.82 2.42
CA PHE A 74 -16.64 -14.11 2.68
C PHE A 74 -17.07 -15.20 1.68
N ASP A 75 -18.27 -15.08 1.12
CA ASP A 75 -18.80 -16.07 0.18
C ASP A 75 -18.22 -15.91 -1.24
N ASN A 76 -17.53 -14.80 -1.50
CA ASN A 76 -16.85 -14.59 -2.76
C ASN A 76 -15.54 -15.40 -2.84
N PRO A 77 -15.41 -16.36 -3.77
CA PRO A 77 -14.21 -17.17 -3.93
C PRO A 77 -12.93 -16.34 -4.17
N TYR A 78 -13.05 -15.19 -4.80
CA TYR A 78 -11.94 -14.25 -4.97
C TYR A 78 -11.41 -13.76 -3.62
N CYS A 79 -12.29 -13.38 -2.70
CA CYS A 79 -11.91 -12.95 -1.35
C CYS A 79 -11.22 -14.07 -0.56
N SER A 80 -11.70 -15.31 -0.70
CA SER A 80 -11.09 -16.49 -0.05
C SER A 80 -9.66 -16.74 -0.55
N MET A 81 -9.43 -16.61 -1.86
CA MET A 81 -8.09 -16.75 -2.44
C MET A 81 -7.15 -15.62 -1.99
N LEU A 82 -7.67 -14.39 -1.93
CA LEU A 82 -6.93 -13.23 -1.47
C LEU A 82 -6.52 -13.38 0.00
N MET A 83 -7.45 -13.77 0.88
CA MET A 83 -7.19 -14.06 2.29
C MET A 83 -6.09 -15.11 2.45
N ARG A 84 -6.19 -16.22 1.71
CA ARG A 84 -5.20 -17.28 1.76
C ARG A 84 -3.80 -16.80 1.38
N GLY A 85 -3.69 -15.98 0.33
CA GLY A 85 -2.41 -15.41 -0.11
C GLY A 85 -1.84 -14.44 0.92
N ALA A 86 -2.69 -13.57 1.46
CA ALA A 86 -2.29 -12.60 2.48
C ALA A 86 -1.84 -13.27 3.78
N GLU A 87 -2.57 -14.29 4.26
CA GLU A 87 -2.23 -15.07 5.46
C GLU A 87 -0.88 -15.78 5.31
N LEU A 88 -0.66 -16.42 4.17
CA LEU A 88 0.60 -17.12 3.90
C LEU A 88 1.81 -16.18 3.96
N GLU A 89 1.70 -15.00 3.35
CA GLU A 89 2.79 -14.03 3.33
C GLU A 89 2.94 -13.30 4.68
N ALA A 90 1.83 -12.95 5.35
CA ALA A 90 1.88 -12.37 6.69
C ALA A 90 2.63 -13.30 7.67
N THR A 91 2.26 -14.57 7.70
CA THR A 91 2.90 -15.58 8.55
C THR A 91 4.39 -15.75 8.23
N ARG A 92 4.79 -15.78 6.97
CA ARG A 92 6.20 -15.84 6.56
C ARG A 92 7.03 -14.69 7.09
N HIS A 93 6.40 -13.52 7.24
CA HIS A 93 7.04 -12.31 7.75
C HIS A 93 6.81 -12.07 9.25
N GLY A 94 6.26 -13.04 9.97
CA GLY A 94 6.04 -12.97 11.42
C GLY A 94 4.88 -12.08 11.85
N TYR A 95 3.92 -11.83 10.95
CA TYR A 95 2.70 -11.08 11.25
C TYR A 95 1.50 -12.02 11.39
N ALA A 96 0.57 -11.64 12.27
CA ALA A 96 -0.79 -12.18 12.27
C ALA A 96 -1.65 -11.39 11.26
N LEU A 97 -2.60 -12.06 10.61
CA LEU A 97 -3.58 -11.41 9.73
C LEU A 97 -4.93 -11.31 10.43
N GLU A 98 -5.45 -10.10 10.58
CA GLU A 98 -6.83 -9.83 10.98
C GLU A 98 -7.68 -9.54 9.75
N VAL A 99 -8.80 -10.25 9.61
CA VAL A 99 -9.70 -10.07 8.46
C VAL A 99 -10.97 -9.37 8.92
N PHE A 100 -11.29 -8.28 8.24
CA PHE A 100 -12.51 -7.51 8.44
C PHE A 100 -13.42 -7.65 7.21
N CYS A 101 -14.69 -7.96 7.43
CA CYS A 101 -15.67 -8.00 6.36
C CYS A 101 -16.51 -6.72 6.35
N HIS A 102 -16.52 -6.03 5.20
CA HIS A 102 -17.32 -4.84 4.96
C HIS A 102 -18.47 -5.17 4.04
N THR A 103 -19.48 -5.85 4.57
CA THR A 103 -20.69 -6.17 3.80
C THR A 103 -21.60 -4.95 3.71
N PRO A 104 -22.00 -4.52 2.50
CA PRO A 104 -22.92 -3.39 2.32
C PRO A 104 -24.20 -3.53 3.15
N GLY A 105 -24.61 -2.46 3.82
CA GLY A 105 -25.82 -2.43 4.64
C GLY A 105 -25.66 -3.00 6.07
N THR A 106 -24.55 -3.65 6.39
CA THR A 106 -24.30 -4.17 7.75
C THR A 106 -23.42 -3.25 8.58
N ILE A 107 -22.47 -2.61 7.96
CA ILE A 107 -21.54 -1.69 8.61
C ILE A 107 -21.24 -0.53 7.65
N THR A 108 -21.20 0.70 8.18
CA THR A 108 -20.82 1.88 7.39
C THR A 108 -19.32 2.00 7.24
N ASN A 109 -18.87 2.74 6.23
CA ASN A 109 -17.44 3.03 6.01
C ASN A 109 -16.81 3.67 7.25
N ASP A 110 -17.50 4.63 7.89
CA ASP A 110 -16.99 5.29 9.10
C ASP A 110 -16.84 4.31 10.29
N GLN A 111 -17.79 3.40 10.46
CA GLN A 111 -17.71 2.37 11.50
C GLN A 111 -16.54 1.40 11.23
N MET A 112 -16.31 1.01 9.97
CA MET A 112 -15.19 0.16 9.60
C MET A 112 -13.85 0.85 9.87
N ILE A 113 -13.74 2.11 9.47
CA ILE A 113 -12.53 2.92 9.73
C ILE A 113 -12.25 3.05 11.22
N ARG A 114 -13.28 3.32 12.04
CA ARG A 114 -13.11 3.36 13.50
C ARG A 114 -12.60 2.04 14.05
N ARG A 115 -13.15 0.91 13.63
CA ARG A 115 -12.67 -0.42 14.02
C ARG A 115 -11.19 -0.62 13.68
N LEU A 116 -10.78 -0.28 12.45
CA LEU A 116 -9.38 -0.39 12.05
C LEU A 116 -8.46 0.49 12.91
N LEU A 117 -8.87 1.72 13.19
CA LEU A 117 -8.12 2.64 14.04
C LEU A 117 -8.04 2.17 15.50
N GLU A 118 -9.08 1.51 16.03
CA GLU A 118 -9.11 0.93 17.38
C GLU A 118 -8.20 -0.31 17.49
N HIS A 119 -8.18 -1.18 16.47
CA HIS A 119 -7.33 -2.37 16.43
C HIS A 119 -5.84 -2.05 16.22
N ARG A 120 -5.54 -0.89 15.60
CA ARG A 120 -4.17 -0.39 15.35
C ARG A 120 -3.25 -1.40 14.67
N PRO A 121 -3.65 -2.01 13.55
CA PRO A 121 -2.74 -2.88 12.83
C PRO A 121 -1.52 -2.10 12.32
N ASP A 122 -0.41 -2.79 12.10
CA ASP A 122 0.81 -2.20 11.56
C ASP A 122 0.69 -1.77 10.09
N GLY A 123 -0.37 -2.24 9.41
CA GLY A 123 -0.74 -1.85 8.05
C GLY A 123 -2.06 -2.49 7.65
N VAL A 124 -2.70 -1.93 6.63
CA VAL A 124 -4.00 -2.42 6.14
C VAL A 124 -4.03 -2.57 4.62
N ALA A 125 -4.58 -3.67 4.15
CA ALA A 125 -4.96 -3.89 2.76
C ALA A 125 -6.49 -3.80 2.63
N LEU A 126 -6.97 -3.00 1.69
CA LEU A 126 -8.38 -2.68 1.50
C LEU A 126 -8.85 -3.17 0.13
N THR A 127 -10.00 -3.85 0.10
CA THR A 127 -10.70 -4.25 -1.13
C THR A 127 -12.21 -4.06 -0.97
N GLY A 128 -12.95 -4.08 -2.06
CA GLY A 128 -14.41 -3.97 -2.06
C GLY A 128 -14.94 -2.61 -1.62
N GLY A 129 -16.07 -2.59 -0.94
CA GLY A 129 -16.89 -1.42 -0.68
C GLY A 129 -16.20 -0.19 -0.10
N LEU A 130 -15.14 -0.36 0.71
CA LEU A 130 -14.35 0.78 1.23
C LEU A 130 -13.59 1.56 0.14
N VAL A 131 -13.31 0.93 -1.00
CA VAL A 131 -12.54 1.50 -2.11
C VAL A 131 -13.34 1.58 -3.41
N GLU A 132 -14.55 1.03 -3.44
CA GLU A 132 -15.39 0.94 -4.64
C GLU A 132 -16.76 1.60 -4.47
N ASP A 133 -17.35 1.55 -3.25
CA ASP A 133 -18.72 1.98 -3.03
C ASP A 133 -18.79 3.41 -2.48
N GLY A 134 -19.29 4.33 -3.30
CA GLY A 134 -19.59 5.69 -2.90
C GLY A 134 -18.91 6.76 -3.78
N PRO A 135 -19.18 8.04 -3.46
CA PRO A 135 -18.52 9.15 -4.14
C PRO A 135 -17.01 9.12 -3.94
N ALA A 136 -16.24 9.36 -5.00
CA ALA A 136 -14.77 9.32 -4.99
C ALA A 136 -14.15 10.20 -3.88
N GLU A 137 -14.76 11.34 -3.61
CA GLU A 137 -14.32 12.27 -2.56
C GLU A 137 -14.42 11.65 -1.16
N VAL A 138 -15.50 10.89 -0.89
CA VAL A 138 -15.73 10.21 0.40
C VAL A 138 -14.73 9.06 0.56
N ILE A 139 -14.51 8.29 -0.51
CA ILE A 139 -13.52 7.22 -0.52
C ILE A 139 -12.14 7.81 -0.23
N LEU A 140 -11.75 8.87 -0.93
CA LEU A 140 -10.46 9.52 -0.77
C LEU A 140 -10.26 10.06 0.66
N ASP A 141 -11.27 10.69 1.26
CA ASP A 141 -11.20 11.19 2.64
C ASP A 141 -10.99 10.05 3.64
N ASN A 142 -11.75 8.99 3.49
CA ASN A 142 -11.62 7.78 4.31
C ASN A 142 -10.22 7.16 4.23
N LEU A 143 -9.67 7.06 3.04
CA LEU A 143 -8.32 6.52 2.83
C LEU A 143 -7.24 7.42 3.40
N LYS A 144 -7.40 8.75 3.29
CA LYS A 144 -6.49 9.71 3.93
C LYS A 144 -6.49 9.57 5.44
N ARG A 145 -7.65 9.39 6.07
CA ARG A 145 -7.75 9.16 7.52
C ARG A 145 -6.98 7.93 7.96
N LEU A 146 -7.12 6.81 7.23
CA LEU A 146 -6.36 5.58 7.51
C LEU A 146 -4.86 5.77 7.25
N HIS A 147 -4.52 6.41 6.13
CA HIS A 147 -3.13 6.60 5.73
C HIS A 147 -2.33 7.50 6.71
N HIS A 148 -3.01 8.40 7.43
CA HIS A 148 -2.38 9.18 8.51
C HIS A 148 -2.00 8.31 9.72
N ALA A 149 -2.73 7.23 9.96
CA ALA A 149 -2.54 6.36 11.11
C ALA A 149 -1.63 5.16 10.81
N MET A 150 -1.70 4.62 9.59
CA MET A 150 -0.99 3.40 9.21
C MET A 150 -0.73 3.32 7.70
N PRO A 151 0.23 2.49 7.24
CA PRO A 151 0.39 2.16 5.82
C PRO A 151 -0.88 1.53 5.23
N VAL A 152 -1.30 2.01 4.06
CA VAL A 152 -2.49 1.53 3.34
C VAL A 152 -2.09 0.99 1.98
N VAL A 153 -2.60 -0.19 1.64
CA VAL A 153 -2.57 -0.79 0.30
C VAL A 153 -4.01 -0.92 -0.19
N THR A 154 -4.30 -0.52 -1.41
CA THR A 154 -5.60 -0.72 -2.03
C THR A 154 -5.54 -1.83 -3.08
N ILE A 155 -6.56 -2.68 -3.14
CA ILE A 155 -6.70 -3.77 -4.10
C ILE A 155 -8.00 -3.54 -4.86
N GLY A 156 -7.89 -3.22 -6.14
CA GLY A 156 -9.02 -2.85 -6.98
C GLY A 156 -8.71 -1.66 -7.90
N PRO A 157 -9.72 -0.87 -8.29
CA PRO A 157 -9.53 0.29 -9.15
C PRO A 157 -8.53 1.30 -8.59
N LEU A 158 -7.81 1.99 -9.47
CA LEU A 158 -6.92 3.07 -9.07
C LEU A 158 -7.73 4.24 -8.50
N ILE A 159 -7.32 4.72 -7.33
CA ILE A 159 -7.95 5.86 -6.68
C ILE A 159 -7.06 7.09 -6.88
N GLU A 160 -7.52 8.02 -7.71
CA GLU A 160 -6.79 9.24 -7.99
C GLU A 160 -6.64 10.12 -6.73
N GLY A 161 -5.50 10.79 -6.60
CA GLY A 161 -5.22 11.68 -5.46
C GLY A 161 -4.74 10.98 -4.19
N MET A 162 -4.53 9.65 -4.23
CA MET A 162 -3.95 8.89 -3.13
C MET A 162 -2.50 8.48 -3.43
N SER A 163 -1.61 8.67 -2.47
CA SER A 163 -0.21 8.23 -2.53
C SER A 163 -0.01 6.89 -1.83
N SER A 164 -0.88 5.92 -2.11
CA SER A 164 -0.79 4.55 -1.59
C SER A 164 -0.34 3.56 -2.66
N ILE A 165 0.09 2.37 -2.23
CA ILE A 165 0.30 1.25 -3.15
C ILE A 165 -1.07 0.76 -3.59
N ASN A 166 -1.28 0.69 -4.91
CA ASN A 166 -2.47 0.09 -5.50
C ASN A 166 -2.11 -1.19 -6.26
N ILE A 167 -2.88 -2.24 -6.03
CA ILE A 167 -2.76 -3.52 -6.72
C ILE A 167 -4.03 -3.70 -7.55
N ALA A 168 -3.91 -3.73 -8.87
CA ALA A 168 -5.02 -3.89 -9.79
C ALA A 168 -4.71 -4.89 -10.88
N SER A 169 -5.76 -5.60 -11.33
CA SER A 169 -5.71 -6.36 -12.58
C SER A 169 -6.04 -5.42 -13.75
N ASP A 170 -5.33 -5.54 -14.86
CA ASP A 170 -5.68 -4.85 -16.09
C ASP A 170 -6.84 -5.56 -16.79
N SER A 171 -8.04 -5.44 -16.20
CA SER A 171 -9.26 -6.06 -16.71
C SER A 171 -9.67 -5.50 -18.05
N PHE A 172 -9.41 -4.21 -18.33
CA PHE A 172 -9.72 -3.59 -19.61
C PHE A 172 -8.93 -4.25 -20.74
N GLU A 173 -7.61 -4.34 -20.57
CA GLU A 173 -6.76 -5.00 -21.58
C GLU A 173 -7.07 -6.48 -21.70
N GLY A 174 -7.40 -7.15 -20.59
CA GLY A 174 -7.87 -8.54 -20.60
C GLY A 174 -9.10 -8.74 -21.47
N VAL A 175 -10.15 -7.95 -21.23
CA VAL A 175 -11.40 -8.01 -22.03
C VAL A 175 -11.15 -7.60 -23.50
N ARG A 176 -10.35 -6.58 -23.75
CA ARG A 176 -9.97 -6.16 -25.10
C ARG A 176 -9.34 -7.30 -25.89
N LYS A 177 -8.43 -8.06 -25.29
CA LYS A 177 -7.79 -9.24 -25.91
C LYS A 177 -8.81 -10.33 -26.24
N VAL A 178 -9.71 -10.65 -25.31
CA VAL A 178 -10.78 -11.64 -25.51
C VAL A 178 -11.70 -11.20 -26.65
N MET A 179 -12.16 -9.96 -26.65
CA MET A 179 -13.03 -9.43 -27.68
C MET A 179 -12.36 -9.43 -29.08
N THR A 180 -11.09 -9.05 -29.13
CA THR A 180 -10.31 -9.12 -30.38
C THR A 180 -10.21 -10.56 -30.89
N HIS A 181 -9.95 -11.52 -30.01
CA HIS A 181 -9.89 -12.94 -30.39
C HIS A 181 -11.22 -13.43 -30.94
N LEU A 182 -12.32 -13.17 -30.23
CA LEU A 182 -13.65 -13.61 -30.67
C LEU A 182 -14.06 -12.97 -32.01
N THR A 183 -13.80 -11.68 -32.20
CA THR A 183 -14.14 -11.00 -33.47
C THR A 183 -13.28 -11.48 -34.64
N ASN A 184 -12.01 -11.81 -34.40
CA ASN A 184 -11.14 -12.41 -35.44
C ASN A 184 -11.58 -13.81 -35.83
N LEU A 185 -12.21 -14.58 -34.92
CA LEU A 185 -12.85 -15.86 -35.20
C LEU A 185 -14.20 -15.72 -35.93
N GLY A 186 -14.66 -14.50 -36.22
CA GLY A 186 -15.89 -14.21 -36.94
C GLY A 186 -17.14 -14.10 -36.08
N HIS A 187 -17.05 -14.20 -34.75
CA HIS A 187 -18.19 -13.98 -33.85
C HIS A 187 -18.69 -12.54 -33.96
N ARG A 188 -20.02 -12.36 -34.16
CA ARG A 188 -20.67 -11.04 -34.28
C ARG A 188 -21.73 -10.78 -33.23
N ARG A 189 -22.19 -11.82 -32.54
CA ARG A 189 -23.18 -11.74 -31.46
C ARG A 189 -22.52 -12.28 -30.19
N ILE A 190 -22.01 -11.38 -29.40
CA ILE A 190 -21.27 -11.67 -28.18
C ILE A 190 -22.07 -11.07 -27.04
N ALA A 191 -22.43 -11.89 -26.05
CA ALA A 191 -23.07 -11.44 -24.81
C ALA A 191 -22.03 -11.23 -23.71
N PHE A 192 -22.32 -10.25 -22.89
CA PHE A 192 -21.51 -9.91 -21.71
C PHE A 192 -22.44 -9.85 -20.51
#